data_8b4a12184477f522a6d4475001a1d035
#
_entry.id   8b4a12184477f522a6d4475001a1d035
#
_cell.length_a   1.000
_cell.length_b   1.000
_cell.length_c   1.000
_cell.angle_alpha   90.00
_cell.angle_beta   90.00
_cell.angle_gamma   90.00
#
_symmetry.space_group_name_H-M   'P 1'
#
loop_
_entity.id
_entity.type
_entity.pdbx_description
1 polymer ?
#
loop_
_entity_poly.entity_id
_entity_poly.type
_entity_poly.pdbx_seq_one_letter_code
_entity_poly.pdbx_strand_id
1 'polypeptide(L)'
;YLWHAAGLRSLGPVWSRPTAFGHGVPFAFPSSPDTGPGLTEAGKRLVKVCNALKIMVDLSHLNLKGFEDVAALSDAPLVATHSNAHAVTPSSRNLTDRQLDMIRETKGMVGLNFATGFLRPDGRR
;
A
#
# COMPACT_ATOMS: atom_id res chain seq x y z
N TYR A 1 -7.49 14.82 12.31
CA TYR A 1 -8.17 14.86 13.62
C TYR A 1 -9.68 14.85 13.48
N LEU A 2 -10.28 15.76 12.68
CA LEU A 2 -11.74 15.86 12.49
C LEU A 2 -12.35 14.53 12.01
N TRP A 3 -11.78 13.92 10.98
CA TRP A 3 -12.25 12.63 10.46
C TRP A 3 -12.13 11.50 11.49
N HIS A 4 -11.07 11.50 12.30
CA HIS A 4 -10.93 10.55 13.39
C HIS A 4 -12.04 10.72 14.43
N ALA A 5 -12.34 11.95 14.81
CA ALA A 5 -13.46 12.26 15.72
C ALA A 5 -14.82 11.82 15.13
N ALA A 6 -14.96 11.90 13.80
CA ALA A 6 -16.14 11.40 13.07
C ALA A 6 -16.16 9.88 12.82
N GLY A 7 -15.16 9.12 13.33
CA GLY A 7 -15.14 7.67 13.26
C GLY A 7 -14.15 7.04 12.27
N LEU A 8 -13.31 7.82 11.57
CA LEU A 8 -12.30 7.26 10.67
C LEU A 8 -11.29 6.40 11.43
N ARG A 9 -11.05 5.15 10.96
CA ARG A 9 -10.10 4.19 11.56
C ARG A 9 -9.17 3.53 10.54
N SER A 10 -9.36 3.80 9.25
CA SER A 10 -8.54 3.28 8.16
C SER A 10 -8.38 4.36 7.08
N LEU A 11 -7.17 4.46 6.51
CA LEU A 11 -6.86 5.46 5.49
C LEU A 11 -5.79 4.92 4.54
N GLY A 12 -6.06 4.96 3.22
CA GLY A 12 -5.05 4.80 2.18
C GLY A 12 -4.51 6.18 1.75
N PRO A 13 -3.19 6.42 1.79
CA PRO A 13 -2.62 7.72 1.44
C PRO A 13 -2.73 8.05 -0.04
N VAL A 14 -2.90 7.04 -0.87
CA VAL A 14 -3.00 7.17 -2.34
C VAL A 14 -4.04 6.21 -2.91
N TRP A 15 -4.49 6.51 -4.12
CA TRP A 15 -5.03 5.55 -5.06
C TRP A 15 -3.98 5.31 -6.17
N SER A 16 -4.34 4.78 -7.33
CA SER A 16 -3.41 4.55 -8.46
C SER A 16 -3.06 5.84 -9.21
N ARG A 17 -2.66 6.85 -8.47
CA ARG A 17 -2.17 8.15 -8.93
C ARG A 17 -1.39 8.86 -7.83
N PRO A 18 -0.58 9.89 -8.15
CA PRO A 18 0.03 10.75 -7.14
C PRO A 18 -1.01 11.53 -6.34
N THR A 19 -0.69 11.74 -5.05
CA THR A 19 -1.41 12.66 -4.16
C THR A 19 -0.42 13.59 -3.47
N ALA A 20 -0.90 14.46 -2.59
CA ALA A 20 -0.02 15.28 -1.74
C ALA A 20 0.84 14.44 -0.78
N PHE A 21 0.52 13.14 -0.58
CA PHE A 21 1.16 12.27 0.41
C PHE A 21 2.15 11.27 -0.16
N GLY A 22 2.00 10.89 -1.42
CA GLY A 22 2.85 9.90 -2.06
C GLY A 22 2.41 9.55 -3.47
N HIS A 23 2.91 8.42 -3.97
CA HIS A 23 2.71 7.99 -5.35
C HIS A 23 2.04 6.62 -5.39
N GLY A 24 0.84 6.58 -5.98
CA GLY A 24 0.16 5.33 -6.30
C GLY A 24 0.73 4.69 -7.55
N VAL A 25 0.70 3.35 -7.60
CA VAL A 25 1.12 2.59 -8.79
C VAL A 25 0.09 2.72 -9.90
N PRO A 26 0.52 2.81 -11.17
CA PRO A 26 -0.39 2.73 -12.32
C PRO A 26 -1.00 1.31 -12.43
N PHE A 27 -2.04 1.15 -13.22
CA PHE A 27 -2.53 -0.17 -13.64
C PHE A 27 -1.69 -0.68 -14.81
N ALA A 28 -0.46 -1.13 -14.52
CA ALA A 28 0.49 -1.59 -15.52
C ALA A 28 0.78 -3.09 -15.39
N PHE A 29 0.83 -3.76 -16.55
CA PHE A 29 1.15 -5.18 -16.67
C PHE A 29 1.88 -5.46 -18.01
N PRO A 30 2.98 -6.23 -18.04
CA PRO A 30 3.78 -6.58 -16.86
C PRO A 30 4.53 -5.36 -16.30
N SER A 31 4.63 -5.25 -15.00
CA SER A 31 5.31 -4.13 -14.32
C SER A 31 5.60 -4.45 -12.86
N SER A 32 6.55 -3.74 -12.27
CA SER A 32 6.82 -3.80 -10.84
C SER A 32 6.15 -2.63 -10.09
N PRO A 33 6.01 -2.71 -8.76
CA PRO A 33 5.55 -1.57 -7.96
C PRO A 33 6.60 -0.47 -7.75
N ASP A 34 7.83 -0.64 -8.22
CA ASP A 34 8.88 0.40 -8.16
C ASP A 34 8.65 1.44 -9.25
N THR A 35 7.76 2.39 -8.99
CA THR A 35 7.24 3.34 -9.99
C THR A 35 7.49 4.80 -9.65
N GLY A 36 8.50 5.11 -8.85
CA GLY A 36 8.85 6.49 -8.55
C GLY A 36 9.28 6.73 -7.11
N PRO A 37 9.28 8.01 -6.64
CA PRO A 37 9.73 8.35 -5.31
C PRO A 37 8.81 7.82 -4.21
N GLY A 38 9.31 7.80 -2.98
CA GLY A 38 8.55 7.41 -1.80
C GLY A 38 7.53 8.46 -1.35
N LEU A 39 7.20 8.42 -0.06
CA LEU A 39 6.28 9.39 0.55
C LEU A 39 6.85 10.81 0.48
N THR A 40 5.96 11.77 0.30
CA THR A 40 6.32 13.18 0.52
C THR A 40 6.52 13.45 2.02
N GLU A 41 7.09 14.60 2.37
CA GLU A 41 7.17 15.01 3.78
C GLU A 41 5.79 15.13 4.44
N ALA A 42 4.78 15.53 3.69
CA ALA A 42 3.39 15.51 4.16
C ALA A 42 2.88 14.08 4.40
N GLY A 43 3.26 13.13 3.52
CA GLY A 43 2.94 11.70 3.68
C GLY A 43 3.59 11.10 4.92
N LYS A 44 4.85 11.40 5.17
CA LYS A 44 5.54 10.93 6.38
C LYS A 44 4.89 11.47 7.66
N ARG A 45 4.50 12.75 7.67
CA ARG A 45 3.73 13.31 8.79
C ARG A 45 2.37 12.65 8.96
N LEU A 46 1.67 12.36 7.84
CA LEU A 46 0.37 11.67 7.86
C LEU A 46 0.50 10.30 8.53
N VAL A 47 1.51 9.49 8.18
CA VAL A 47 1.74 8.17 8.81
C VAL A 47 1.93 8.29 10.31
N LYS A 48 2.74 9.25 10.77
CA LYS A 48 2.94 9.51 12.21
C LYS A 48 1.65 9.87 12.93
N VAL A 49 0.82 10.72 12.33
CA VAL A 49 -0.50 11.09 12.88
C VAL A 49 -1.44 9.89 12.91
N CYS A 50 -1.46 9.07 11.85
CA CYS A 50 -2.26 7.84 11.81
C CYS A 50 -1.86 6.88 12.94
N ASN A 51 -0.57 6.67 13.17
CA ASN A 51 -0.08 5.83 14.27
C ASN A 51 -0.52 6.38 15.64
N ALA A 52 -0.35 7.68 15.89
CA ALA A 52 -0.74 8.32 17.14
C ALA A 52 -2.26 8.20 17.40
N LEU A 53 -3.08 8.31 16.36
CA LEU A 53 -4.55 8.21 16.44
C LEU A 53 -5.09 6.79 16.29
N LYS A 54 -4.21 5.78 16.13
CA LYS A 54 -4.61 4.38 15.88
C LYS A 54 -5.49 4.24 14.64
N ILE A 55 -5.15 4.98 13.59
CA ILE A 55 -5.74 4.83 12.26
C ILE A 55 -4.85 3.87 11.46
N MET A 56 -5.43 2.79 10.94
CA MET A 56 -4.74 1.84 10.08
C MET A 56 -4.34 2.52 8.76
N VAL A 57 -3.08 2.40 8.36
CA VAL A 57 -2.60 2.85 7.05
C VAL A 57 -2.72 1.69 6.06
N ASP A 58 -3.56 1.87 5.02
CA ASP A 58 -3.71 0.90 3.95
C ASP A 58 -2.63 1.10 2.89
N LEU A 59 -1.83 0.07 2.66
CA LEU A 59 -0.70 0.07 1.71
C LEU A 59 -1.11 -0.30 0.28
N SER A 60 -2.34 -0.72 0.07
CA SER A 60 -2.84 -1.01 -1.28
C SER A 60 -2.71 0.24 -2.17
N HIS A 61 -2.32 0.05 -3.41
CA HIS A 61 -2.02 1.09 -4.41
C HIS A 61 -0.69 1.85 -4.20
N LEU A 62 -0.08 1.80 -3.02
CA LEU A 62 1.16 2.53 -2.76
C LEU A 62 2.34 1.90 -3.55
N ASN A 63 3.23 2.73 -4.10
CA ASN A 63 4.41 2.24 -4.79
C ASN A 63 5.44 1.65 -3.79
N LEU A 64 6.45 0.94 -4.32
CA LEU A 64 7.43 0.22 -3.50
C LEU A 64 8.13 1.14 -2.48
N LYS A 65 8.65 2.28 -2.92
CA LYS A 65 9.37 3.20 -2.03
C LYS A 65 8.47 3.83 -0.97
N GLY A 66 7.23 4.16 -1.33
CA GLY A 66 6.23 4.62 -0.37
C GLY A 66 5.87 3.54 0.66
N PHE A 67 5.76 2.29 0.22
CA PHE A 67 5.56 1.13 1.10
C PHE A 67 6.73 0.98 2.09
N GLU A 68 7.97 1.04 1.60
CA GLU A 68 9.18 0.96 2.44
C GLU A 68 9.27 2.11 3.44
N ASP A 69 8.89 3.32 3.04
CA ASP A 69 8.82 4.49 3.94
C ASP A 69 7.79 4.29 5.06
N VAL A 70 6.58 3.76 4.74
CA VAL A 70 5.59 3.44 5.77
C VAL A 70 6.13 2.36 6.71
N ALA A 71 6.75 1.32 6.18
CA ALA A 71 7.33 0.24 6.99
C ALA A 71 8.39 0.74 7.97
N ALA A 72 9.21 1.71 7.55
CA ALA A 72 10.25 2.31 8.38
C ALA A 72 9.69 3.26 9.46
N LEU A 73 8.54 3.88 9.21
CA LEU A 73 7.94 4.90 10.09
C LEU A 73 6.86 4.37 11.01
N SER A 74 6.19 3.28 10.63
CA SER A 74 5.04 2.75 11.36
C SER A 74 5.46 1.93 12.57
N ASP A 75 4.76 2.12 13.68
CA ASP A 75 4.83 1.29 14.89
C ASP A 75 3.70 0.24 14.96
N ALA A 76 2.90 0.15 13.90
CA ALA A 76 1.75 -0.74 13.79
C ALA A 76 1.98 -1.82 12.70
N PRO A 77 1.26 -2.96 12.76
CA PRO A 77 1.29 -3.96 11.70
C PRO A 77 0.98 -3.37 10.33
N LEU A 78 1.72 -3.82 9.31
CA LEU A 78 1.52 -3.39 7.93
C LEU A 78 0.29 -4.10 7.34
N VAL A 79 -0.57 -3.37 6.66
CA VAL A 79 -1.80 -3.90 6.07
C VAL A 79 -1.95 -3.43 4.64
N ALA A 80 -2.22 -4.37 3.73
CA ALA A 80 -2.68 -4.10 2.38
C ALA A 80 -4.07 -4.72 2.22
N THR A 81 -5.12 -3.91 2.20
CA THR A 81 -6.50 -4.41 2.28
C THR A 81 -6.95 -5.16 1.04
N HIS A 82 -6.35 -4.89 -0.13
CA HIS A 82 -6.76 -5.48 -1.41
C HIS A 82 -5.59 -5.52 -2.42
N SER A 83 -4.69 -6.47 -2.24
CA SER A 83 -3.52 -6.70 -3.11
C SER A 83 -3.23 -8.18 -3.23
N ASN A 84 -2.56 -8.59 -4.32
CA ASN A 84 -2.24 -10.00 -4.58
C ASN A 84 -0.72 -10.19 -4.72
N ALA A 85 -0.28 -11.42 -5.04
CA ALA A 85 1.14 -11.74 -5.15
C ALA A 85 1.68 -11.39 -6.55
N HIS A 86 2.71 -10.56 -6.61
CA HIS A 86 3.40 -10.19 -7.85
C HIS A 86 4.05 -11.40 -8.52
N ALA A 87 4.55 -12.37 -7.75
CA ALA A 87 5.14 -13.60 -8.28
C ALA A 87 4.14 -14.44 -9.11
N VAL A 88 2.84 -14.33 -8.83
CA VAL A 88 1.78 -15.00 -9.59
C VAL A 88 1.33 -14.15 -10.78
N THR A 89 1.11 -12.87 -10.53
CA THR A 89 0.65 -11.92 -11.56
C THR A 89 1.53 -10.68 -11.48
N PRO A 90 2.50 -10.50 -12.40
CA PRO A 90 3.47 -9.40 -12.35
C PRO A 90 2.85 -8.05 -12.74
N SER A 91 1.86 -7.62 -11.98
CA SER A 91 1.23 -6.31 -12.07
C SER A 91 1.84 -5.36 -11.04
N SER A 92 1.98 -4.09 -11.39
CA SER A 92 2.41 -3.04 -10.45
C SER A 92 1.51 -2.93 -9.21
N ARG A 93 0.24 -3.37 -9.32
CA ARG A 93 -0.74 -3.38 -8.22
C ARG A 93 -0.51 -4.49 -7.18
N ASN A 94 0.33 -5.46 -7.49
CA ASN A 94 0.57 -6.61 -6.63
C ASN A 94 1.85 -6.45 -5.81
N LEU A 95 1.90 -7.17 -4.69
CA LEU A 95 2.99 -7.13 -3.72
C LEU A 95 4.09 -8.11 -4.12
N THR A 96 5.32 -7.67 -4.11
CA THR A 96 6.50 -8.54 -4.26
C THR A 96 6.67 -9.43 -3.03
N ASP A 97 7.43 -10.53 -3.17
CA ASP A 97 7.72 -11.43 -2.04
C ASP A 97 8.36 -10.68 -0.88
N ARG A 98 9.27 -9.73 -1.17
CA ARG A 98 9.87 -8.87 -0.15
C ARG A 98 8.83 -8.04 0.60
N GLN A 99 7.86 -7.45 -0.08
CA GLN A 99 6.78 -6.71 0.57
C GLN A 99 5.89 -7.63 1.43
N LEU A 100 5.61 -8.84 0.95
CA LEU A 100 4.88 -9.85 1.71
C LEU A 100 5.64 -10.27 2.98
N ASP A 101 6.97 -10.43 2.89
CA ASP A 101 7.81 -10.70 4.06
C ASP A 101 7.77 -9.57 5.08
N MET A 102 7.86 -8.32 4.64
CA MET A 102 7.76 -7.15 5.53
C MET A 102 6.40 -7.10 6.26
N ILE A 103 5.30 -7.42 5.57
CA ILE A 103 3.98 -7.53 6.19
C ILE A 103 3.96 -8.66 7.23
N ARG A 104 4.48 -9.83 6.88
CA ARG A 104 4.56 -10.99 7.79
C ARG A 104 5.37 -10.67 9.05
N GLU A 105 6.53 -10.03 8.92
CA GLU A 105 7.41 -9.67 10.04
C GLU A 105 6.73 -8.74 11.05
N THR A 106 5.84 -7.88 10.59
CA THR A 106 5.05 -7.00 11.47
C THR A 106 3.76 -7.66 11.98
N LYS A 107 3.51 -8.95 11.66
CA LYS A 107 2.25 -9.65 11.95
C LYS A 107 1.05 -8.95 11.33
N GLY A 108 1.26 -8.41 10.13
CA GLY A 108 0.26 -7.68 9.36
C GLY A 108 -0.72 -8.58 8.60
N MET A 109 -1.42 -7.98 7.65
CA MET A 109 -2.46 -8.67 6.89
C MET A 109 -2.49 -8.24 5.43
N VAL A 110 -2.83 -9.16 4.55
CA VAL A 110 -3.13 -8.90 3.14
C VAL A 110 -4.53 -9.41 2.82
N GLY A 111 -5.39 -8.52 2.34
CA GLY A 111 -6.69 -8.87 1.76
C GLY A 111 -6.54 -9.15 0.26
N LEU A 112 -7.22 -10.18 -0.23
CA LEU A 112 -7.23 -10.51 -1.65
C LEU A 112 -8.05 -9.51 -2.45
N ASN A 113 -7.53 -9.15 -3.64
CA ASN A 113 -8.27 -8.39 -4.64
C ASN A 113 -8.84 -9.35 -5.68
N PHE A 114 -10.16 -9.35 -5.86
CA PHE A 114 -10.85 -10.27 -6.77
C PHE A 114 -10.88 -9.82 -8.22
N ALA A 115 -10.28 -8.66 -8.57
CA ALA A 115 -10.17 -8.26 -9.96
C ALA A 115 -9.24 -9.23 -10.73
N THR A 116 -9.78 -9.89 -11.73
CA THR A 116 -9.14 -11.00 -12.44
C THR A 116 -7.78 -10.62 -13.04
N GLY A 117 -7.61 -9.38 -13.51
CA GLY A 117 -6.33 -8.87 -14.03
C GLY A 117 -5.19 -8.81 -13.00
N PHE A 118 -5.48 -8.98 -11.70
CA PHE A 118 -4.49 -9.05 -10.62
C PHE A 118 -4.35 -10.47 -10.03
N LEU A 119 -5.12 -11.43 -10.57
CA LEU A 119 -5.12 -12.83 -10.14
C LEU A 119 -4.55 -13.75 -11.22
N ARG A 120 -4.89 -13.49 -12.49
CA ARG A 120 -4.48 -14.33 -13.61
C ARG A 120 -3.03 -14.04 -13.99
N PRO A 121 -2.20 -15.09 -14.22
CA PRO A 121 -0.80 -14.92 -14.61
C PRO A 121 -0.60 -14.12 -15.90
N ASP A 122 -1.58 -14.12 -16.81
CA ASP A 122 -1.57 -13.39 -18.08
C ASP A 122 -2.06 -11.93 -17.96
N GLY A 123 -2.48 -11.49 -16.76
CA GLY A 123 -2.98 -10.14 -16.48
C GLY A 123 -4.27 -9.75 -17.18
N ARG A 124 -4.99 -10.70 -17.77
CA ARG A 124 -6.24 -10.43 -18.52
C ARG A 124 -7.43 -10.27 -17.57
N ARG A 125 -8.33 -9.40 -17.98
CA ARG A 125 -9.60 -9.15 -17.30
C ARG A 125 -10.70 -10.11 -17.71
#